data_b02b327eba371ef1700304499a7d8033
#
_entry.id   b02b327eba371ef1700304499a7d8033
#
_cell.length_a   1.000
_cell.length_b   1.000
_cell.length_c   1.000
_cell.angle_alpha   90.00
_cell.angle_beta   90.00
_cell.angle_gamma   90.00
#
_symmetry.space_group_name_H-M   'P 1'
#
loop_
_entity.id
_entity.type
_entity.pdbx_description
1 polymer ?
#
loop_
_entity_poly.entity_id
_entity_poly.type
_entity_poly.pdbx_seq_one_letter_code
_entity_poly.pdbx_strand_id
1 'polypeptide(L)'
;MLVKEKELKQERVSRDAKELFEIDGRPAFVEALPLAFQHIVAMFVGNVAPILIISRVAKLDPSVTTILIQCAMLAAGVATFLQIYPIKLFAGLRIGSKLPVVMGTSFGFLPTVLAILGGNSVNLPVLFGAQIVGGVASILIGAYLKKIRKYFPPLVAGTVVFSIGLSLFPIGINYMAGGVGTPTYGSYQNWTISLIVLATVLFFNQFTKGITKLSSILIGIVVGYVISVCLGIVNFAPVKEAAWFAFPKFFIFGTPKFEVGSMVAMIIMYLVTAIQAVGDLSAITLGGVNREVTDKELSGGVIGNGVAAIMSAVLNSFPTATYSQNVGLVVLTKVVSRYVIGIAATVLLVAGFVPKFGAIINTIPSAVIGGGTITVFSMITMTGIQIISKSGITGRTMVIVGLSVA
;
A
#
# COMPACT_ATOMS: atom_id res chain seq x y z
N MET A 1 -48.44 14.28 10.35
CA MET A 1 -47.10 14.83 10.24
C MET A 1 -46.02 13.82 10.57
N LEU A 2 -46.04 13.20 11.75
CA LEU A 2 -45.07 12.20 12.22
C LEU A 2 -44.94 10.91 11.34
N VAL A 3 -46.02 10.45 10.71
CA VAL A 3 -46.00 9.25 9.84
C VAL A 3 -45.28 9.55 8.55
N LYS A 4 -45.55 10.71 7.94
CA LYS A 4 -44.90 11.17 6.69
C LYS A 4 -43.39 11.46 6.86
N GLU A 5 -43.01 11.88 8.07
CA GLU A 5 -41.62 12.10 8.45
C GLU A 5 -40.84 10.78 8.63
N LYS A 6 -41.51 9.74 9.20
CA LYS A 6 -40.97 8.38 9.31
C LYS A 6 -40.80 7.71 7.93
N GLU A 7 -41.79 7.85 7.05
CA GLU A 7 -41.74 7.32 5.69
C GLU A 7 -40.59 7.97 4.87
N LEU A 8 -40.48 9.31 4.92
CA LEU A 8 -39.39 10.04 4.27
C LEU A 8 -37.99 9.66 4.82
N LYS A 9 -37.90 9.36 6.12
CA LYS A 9 -36.66 8.91 6.75
C LYS A 9 -36.30 7.49 6.33
N GLN A 10 -37.29 6.62 6.19
CA GLN A 10 -37.13 5.24 5.75
C GLN A 10 -36.77 5.16 4.24
N GLU A 11 -37.38 5.99 3.41
CA GLU A 11 -37.00 6.14 1.99
C GLU A 11 -35.58 6.68 1.80
N ARG A 12 -35.16 7.67 2.61
CA ARG A 12 -33.77 8.16 2.59
C ARG A 12 -32.78 7.08 2.96
N VAL A 13 -32.98 6.36 4.05
CA VAL A 13 -32.10 5.26 4.50
C VAL A 13 -32.01 4.17 3.43
N SER A 14 -33.13 3.81 2.78
CA SER A 14 -33.12 2.80 1.71
C SER A 14 -32.41 3.29 0.43
N ARG A 15 -32.45 4.59 0.12
CA ARG A 15 -31.76 5.21 -0.99
C ARG A 15 -30.27 5.31 -0.72
N ASP A 16 -29.86 5.80 0.44
CA ASP A 16 -28.45 5.92 0.85
C ASP A 16 -27.78 4.55 0.86
N ALA A 17 -28.48 3.51 1.33
CA ALA A 17 -27.97 2.15 1.28
C ALA A 17 -27.74 1.63 -0.15
N LYS A 18 -28.56 1.99 -1.12
CA LYS A 18 -28.33 1.64 -2.54
C LYS A 18 -27.14 2.36 -3.14
N GLU A 19 -26.91 3.62 -2.78
CA GLU A 19 -25.79 4.42 -3.29
C GLU A 19 -24.42 3.87 -2.86
N LEU A 20 -24.33 3.10 -1.77
CA LEU A 20 -23.10 2.41 -1.38
C LEU A 20 -22.65 1.36 -2.41
N PHE A 21 -23.61 0.74 -3.11
CA PHE A 21 -23.37 -0.32 -4.08
C PHE A 21 -23.29 0.17 -5.53
N GLU A 22 -23.29 1.49 -5.74
CA GLU A 22 -23.10 2.14 -7.04
C GLU A 22 -21.74 2.83 -7.10
N ILE A 23 -21.01 2.68 -8.23
CA ILE A 23 -19.66 3.27 -8.38
C ILE A 23 -19.69 4.79 -8.19
N ASP A 24 -20.69 5.46 -8.77
CA ASP A 24 -20.86 6.91 -8.72
C ASP A 24 -21.82 7.38 -7.61
N GLY A 25 -22.29 6.46 -6.78
CA GLY A 25 -23.19 6.73 -5.65
C GLY A 25 -22.54 7.61 -4.58
N ARG A 26 -23.37 8.43 -3.93
CA ARG A 26 -22.97 9.38 -2.87
C ARG A 26 -23.82 9.15 -1.63
N PRO A 27 -23.54 8.10 -0.86
CA PRO A 27 -24.26 7.83 0.39
C PRO A 27 -24.08 9.00 1.38
N ALA A 28 -24.93 9.04 2.40
CA ALA A 28 -24.80 10.02 3.47
C ALA A 28 -23.41 9.95 4.11
N PHE A 29 -22.82 11.11 4.44
CA PHE A 29 -21.47 11.19 5.00
C PHE A 29 -21.30 10.35 6.27
N VAL A 30 -22.33 10.31 7.12
CA VAL A 30 -22.33 9.54 8.37
C VAL A 30 -22.22 8.02 8.11
N GLU A 31 -22.79 7.53 7.02
CA GLU A 31 -22.71 6.12 6.61
C GLU A 31 -21.39 5.81 5.90
N ALA A 32 -20.90 6.77 5.09
CA ALA A 32 -19.67 6.64 4.32
C ALA A 32 -18.42 6.69 5.22
N LEU A 33 -18.43 7.49 6.29
CA LEU A 33 -17.24 7.74 7.12
C LEU A 33 -16.69 6.49 7.82
N PRO A 34 -17.50 5.62 8.45
CA PRO A 34 -17.01 4.37 9.05
C PRO A 34 -16.41 3.43 8.00
N LEU A 35 -17.01 3.37 6.81
CA LEU A 35 -16.51 2.55 5.70
C LEU A 35 -15.20 3.11 5.13
N ALA A 36 -15.07 4.42 4.98
CA ALA A 36 -13.83 5.07 4.61
C ALA A 36 -12.72 4.80 5.63
N PHE A 37 -13.05 4.83 6.93
CA PHE A 37 -12.10 4.52 7.99
C PHE A 37 -11.62 3.06 7.93
N GLN A 38 -12.48 2.11 7.56
CA GLN A 38 -12.07 0.72 7.32
C GLN A 38 -11.00 0.61 6.24
N HIS A 39 -11.14 1.37 5.13
CA HIS A 39 -10.15 1.41 4.07
C HIS A 39 -8.82 2.00 4.54
N ILE A 40 -8.86 3.05 5.36
CA ILE A 40 -7.64 3.65 5.95
C ILE A 40 -6.94 2.63 6.85
N VAL A 41 -7.67 1.98 7.74
CA VAL A 41 -7.12 0.98 8.67
C VAL A 41 -6.49 -0.20 7.92
N ALA A 42 -7.14 -0.69 6.86
CA ALA A 42 -6.65 -1.81 6.07
C ALA A 42 -5.32 -1.48 5.34
N MET A 43 -5.17 -0.25 4.83
CA MET A 43 -3.98 0.17 4.10
C MET A 43 -2.85 0.75 4.98
N PHE A 44 -3.18 1.19 6.19
CA PHE A 44 -2.31 2.01 7.02
C PHE A 44 -0.91 1.41 7.20
N VAL A 45 -0.85 0.16 7.66
CA VAL A 45 0.41 -0.55 7.88
C VAL A 45 1.17 -0.75 6.57
N GLY A 46 0.46 -1.09 5.50
CA GLY A 46 1.03 -1.24 4.16
C GLY A 46 1.71 0.02 3.66
N ASN A 47 1.17 1.19 4.00
CA ASN A 47 1.72 2.48 3.58
C ASN A 47 2.90 2.96 4.43
N VAL A 48 2.90 2.65 5.73
CA VAL A 48 3.87 3.20 6.68
C VAL A 48 5.06 2.28 6.94
N ALA A 49 4.83 0.98 7.07
CA ALA A 49 5.86 0.04 7.45
C ALA A 49 7.03 -0.04 6.44
N PRO A 50 6.83 0.00 5.12
CA PRO A 50 7.95 0.08 4.17
C PRO A 50 8.86 1.28 4.43
N ILE A 51 8.27 2.44 4.78
CA ILE A 51 9.02 3.66 5.05
C ILE A 51 9.88 3.49 6.29
N LEU A 52 9.30 2.97 7.37
CA LEU A 52 10.04 2.71 8.59
C LEU A 52 11.19 1.72 8.37
N ILE A 53 10.96 0.67 7.57
CA ILE A 53 11.98 -0.30 7.20
C ILE A 53 13.10 0.39 6.40
N ILE A 54 12.77 1.09 5.33
CA ILE A 54 13.75 1.77 4.48
C ILE A 54 14.54 2.79 5.30
N SER A 55 13.86 3.61 6.09
CA SER A 55 14.51 4.65 6.89
C SER A 55 15.51 4.09 7.89
N ARG A 56 15.21 2.96 8.52
CA ARG A 56 16.12 2.31 9.46
C ARG A 56 17.31 1.65 8.79
N VAL A 57 17.08 0.94 7.66
CA VAL A 57 18.16 0.32 6.88
C VAL A 57 19.09 1.38 6.29
N ALA A 58 18.54 2.49 5.79
CA ALA A 58 19.30 3.62 5.26
C ALA A 58 19.86 4.55 6.37
N LYS A 59 19.62 4.24 7.65
CA LYS A 59 20.06 5.02 8.83
C LYS A 59 19.65 6.49 8.75
N LEU A 60 18.41 6.76 8.35
CA LEU A 60 17.87 8.11 8.24
C LEU A 60 17.59 8.67 9.65
N ASP A 61 17.78 9.99 9.78
CA ASP A 61 17.40 10.69 10.99
C ASP A 61 15.89 10.58 11.28
N PRO A 62 15.46 10.53 12.55
CA PRO A 62 14.04 10.47 12.91
C PRO A 62 13.20 11.60 12.32
N SER A 63 13.75 12.80 12.18
CA SER A 63 13.11 13.95 11.56
C SER A 63 12.82 13.70 10.07
N VAL A 64 13.80 13.14 9.34
CA VAL A 64 13.68 12.76 7.94
C VAL A 64 12.64 11.64 7.76
N THR A 65 12.68 10.63 8.64
CA THR A 65 11.69 9.54 8.62
C THR A 65 10.26 10.07 8.81
N THR A 66 10.07 11.02 9.73
CA THR A 66 8.78 11.67 9.94
C THR A 66 8.29 12.38 8.68
N ILE A 67 9.16 13.10 7.98
CA ILE A 67 8.84 13.76 6.70
C ILE A 67 8.46 12.73 5.64
N LEU A 68 9.21 11.62 5.53
CA LEU A 68 8.89 10.55 4.57
C LEU A 68 7.52 9.91 4.83
N ILE A 69 7.13 9.72 6.10
CA ILE A 69 5.81 9.23 6.47
C ILE A 69 4.71 10.22 6.03
N GLN A 70 4.92 11.52 6.26
CA GLN A 70 3.99 12.56 5.79
C GLN A 70 3.85 12.53 4.26
N CYS A 71 4.98 12.52 3.55
CA CYS A 71 5.01 12.46 2.10
C CYS A 71 4.28 11.22 1.56
N ALA A 72 4.41 10.07 2.24
CA ALA A 72 3.70 8.86 1.86
C ALA A 72 2.19 8.94 2.06
N MET A 73 1.73 9.58 3.14
CA MET A 73 0.30 9.82 3.34
C MET A 73 -0.27 10.73 2.25
N LEU A 74 0.44 11.82 1.93
CA LEU A 74 0.07 12.72 0.84
C LEU A 74 0.05 11.99 -0.51
N ALA A 75 1.12 11.26 -0.83
CA ALA A 75 1.23 10.51 -2.07
C ALA A 75 0.12 9.47 -2.20
N ALA A 76 -0.21 8.75 -1.12
CA ALA A 76 -1.31 7.78 -1.10
C ALA A 76 -2.67 8.46 -1.35
N GLY A 77 -2.93 9.59 -0.71
CA GLY A 77 -4.15 10.37 -0.93
C GLY A 77 -4.28 10.86 -2.37
N VAL A 78 -3.23 11.50 -2.90
CA VAL A 78 -3.22 11.99 -4.30
C VAL A 78 -3.35 10.84 -5.29
N ALA A 79 -2.58 9.77 -5.13
CA ALA A 79 -2.64 8.59 -6.01
C ALA A 79 -4.02 7.95 -6.02
N THR A 80 -4.67 7.85 -4.84
CA THR A 80 -6.03 7.34 -4.71
C THR A 80 -7.02 8.24 -5.43
N PHE A 81 -6.93 9.58 -5.27
CA PHE A 81 -7.79 10.53 -6.01
C PHE A 81 -7.63 10.41 -7.52
N LEU A 82 -6.41 10.30 -8.03
CA LEU A 82 -6.16 10.08 -9.46
C LEU A 82 -6.83 8.82 -9.99
N GLN A 83 -6.89 7.76 -9.18
CA GLN A 83 -7.54 6.51 -9.59
C GLN A 83 -9.06 6.61 -9.62
N ILE A 84 -9.66 7.19 -8.59
CA ILE A 84 -11.12 7.22 -8.44
C ILE A 84 -11.80 8.33 -9.27
N TYR A 85 -11.11 9.46 -9.51
CA TYR A 85 -11.59 10.57 -10.31
C TYR A 85 -10.69 10.77 -11.53
N PRO A 86 -10.92 10.02 -12.61
CA PRO A 86 -10.00 10.00 -13.73
C PRO A 86 -9.97 11.32 -14.48
N ILE A 87 -8.75 11.73 -14.87
CA ILE A 87 -8.50 12.88 -15.73
C ILE A 87 -8.50 12.38 -17.18
N LYS A 88 -9.34 12.93 -18.03
CA LYS A 88 -9.39 12.61 -19.47
C LYS A 88 -8.17 13.21 -20.17
N LEU A 89 -7.47 12.39 -20.94
CA LEU A 89 -6.39 12.80 -21.84
C LEU A 89 -6.88 12.80 -23.31
N PHE A 90 -5.99 13.18 -24.20
CA PHE A 90 -6.20 13.06 -25.64
C PHE A 90 -6.24 11.58 -26.09
N ALA A 91 -6.73 11.33 -27.30
CA ALA A 91 -6.80 10.00 -27.92
C ALA A 91 -7.60 8.95 -27.13
N GLY A 92 -8.54 9.34 -26.28
CA GLY A 92 -9.39 8.44 -25.51
C GLY A 92 -8.72 7.79 -24.30
N LEU A 93 -7.45 8.14 -24.02
CA LEU A 93 -6.74 7.75 -22.82
C LEU A 93 -7.24 8.54 -21.60
N ARG A 94 -7.05 7.98 -20.42
CA ARG A 94 -7.35 8.65 -19.15
C ARG A 94 -6.33 8.26 -18.07
N ILE A 95 -6.10 9.15 -17.13
CA ILE A 95 -5.35 8.86 -15.90
C ILE A 95 -6.37 8.43 -14.86
N GLY A 96 -6.26 7.19 -14.37
CA GLY A 96 -7.15 6.63 -13.36
C GLY A 96 -8.19 5.66 -13.90
N SER A 97 -8.55 4.70 -13.06
CA SER A 97 -9.44 3.58 -13.41
C SER A 97 -10.93 3.92 -13.36
N LYS A 98 -11.34 4.93 -12.60
CA LYS A 98 -12.73 5.20 -12.21
C LYS A 98 -13.32 4.12 -11.27
N LEU A 99 -12.49 3.32 -10.62
CA LEU A 99 -12.91 2.25 -9.72
C LEU A 99 -12.51 2.59 -8.27
N PRO A 100 -13.21 2.04 -7.27
CA PRO A 100 -12.93 2.27 -5.86
C PRO A 100 -11.66 1.53 -5.42
N VAL A 101 -10.50 2.00 -5.86
CA VAL A 101 -9.19 1.44 -5.55
C VAL A 101 -8.39 2.41 -4.69
N VAL A 102 -7.74 1.90 -3.66
CA VAL A 102 -6.83 2.65 -2.79
C VAL A 102 -5.40 2.37 -3.22
N MET A 103 -4.58 3.41 -3.22
CA MET A 103 -3.16 3.35 -3.52
C MET A 103 -2.29 3.84 -2.37
N GLY A 104 -1.07 3.36 -2.31
CA GLY A 104 -0.05 3.86 -1.40
C GLY A 104 1.27 3.14 -1.58
N THR A 105 2.24 3.40 -0.69
CA THR A 105 3.59 2.81 -0.74
C THR A 105 3.51 1.29 -0.75
N SER A 106 4.25 0.65 -1.63
CA SER A 106 4.15 -0.79 -1.85
C SER A 106 5.35 -1.55 -1.31
N PHE A 107 5.09 -2.60 -0.52
CA PHE A 107 6.10 -3.59 -0.12
C PHE A 107 6.76 -4.30 -1.31
N GLY A 108 6.06 -4.42 -2.43
CA GLY A 108 6.61 -5.06 -3.63
C GLY A 108 7.89 -4.40 -4.14
N PHE A 109 8.04 -3.09 -3.94
CA PHE A 109 9.25 -2.37 -4.33
C PHE A 109 10.36 -2.44 -3.27
N LEU A 110 10.08 -2.91 -2.05
CA LEU A 110 11.01 -2.82 -0.92
C LEU A 110 12.39 -3.43 -1.22
N PRO A 111 12.50 -4.66 -1.77
CA PRO A 111 13.83 -5.23 -2.09
C PRO A 111 14.62 -4.38 -3.09
N THR A 112 13.96 -3.88 -4.14
CA THR A 112 14.58 -3.03 -5.17
C THR A 112 15.00 -1.69 -4.59
N VAL A 113 14.16 -1.08 -3.75
CA VAL A 113 14.49 0.18 -3.06
C VAL A 113 15.71 -0.01 -2.16
N LEU A 114 15.75 -1.07 -1.36
CA LEU A 114 16.88 -1.37 -0.49
C LEU A 114 18.16 -1.66 -1.27
N ALA A 115 18.07 -2.34 -2.41
CA ALA A 115 19.22 -2.59 -3.30
C ALA A 115 19.78 -1.27 -3.88
N ILE A 116 18.91 -0.37 -4.36
CA ILE A 116 19.31 0.94 -4.90
C ILE A 116 19.94 1.81 -3.80
N LEU A 117 19.38 1.81 -2.60
CA LEU A 117 19.92 2.61 -1.50
C LEU A 117 21.25 2.07 -0.98
N GLY A 118 21.50 0.75 -1.08
CA GLY A 118 22.74 0.14 -0.59
C GLY A 118 23.04 0.43 0.88
N GLY A 119 22.00 0.67 1.70
CA GLY A 119 22.12 1.05 3.11
C GLY A 119 22.55 2.51 3.33
N ASN A 120 22.50 3.38 2.30
CA ASN A 120 22.95 4.75 2.36
C ASN A 120 21.89 5.74 1.87
N SER A 121 21.62 6.79 2.66
CA SER A 121 20.68 7.87 2.34
C SER A 121 21.10 8.73 1.14
N VAL A 122 22.39 8.77 0.81
CA VAL A 122 22.95 9.55 -0.31
C VAL A 122 22.33 9.11 -1.66
N ASN A 123 21.81 7.91 -1.75
CA ASN A 123 21.21 7.35 -2.96
C ASN A 123 19.71 7.64 -3.13
N LEU A 124 19.07 8.37 -2.21
CA LEU A 124 17.66 8.78 -2.37
C LEU A 124 17.37 9.54 -3.68
N PRO A 125 18.21 10.50 -4.15
CA PRO A 125 18.02 11.12 -5.46
C PRO A 125 18.07 10.13 -6.62
N VAL A 126 18.90 9.08 -6.55
CA VAL A 126 18.97 8.01 -7.56
C VAL A 126 17.68 7.20 -7.57
N LEU A 127 17.18 6.86 -6.38
CA LEU A 127 15.90 6.15 -6.22
C LEU A 127 14.75 6.92 -6.85
N PHE A 128 14.63 8.24 -6.55
CA PHE A 128 13.55 9.06 -7.10
C PHE A 128 13.69 9.26 -8.61
N GLY A 129 14.92 9.38 -9.13
CA GLY A 129 15.16 9.41 -10.58
C GLY A 129 14.73 8.11 -11.27
N ALA A 130 15.12 6.96 -10.72
CA ALA A 130 14.71 5.65 -11.22
C ALA A 130 13.17 5.46 -11.13
N GLN A 131 12.54 5.93 -10.06
CA GLN A 131 11.10 5.89 -9.87
C GLN A 131 10.34 6.72 -10.92
N ILE A 132 10.84 7.91 -11.27
CA ILE A 132 10.26 8.74 -12.34
C ILE A 132 10.30 7.97 -13.67
N VAL A 133 11.44 7.39 -14.01
CA VAL A 133 11.60 6.62 -15.26
C VAL A 133 10.68 5.38 -15.26
N GLY A 134 10.60 4.66 -14.13
CA GLY A 134 9.68 3.55 -13.96
C GLY A 134 8.21 3.99 -14.10
N GLY A 135 7.85 5.17 -13.57
CA GLY A 135 6.54 5.78 -13.74
C GLY A 135 6.19 6.08 -15.20
N VAL A 136 7.14 6.64 -15.95
CA VAL A 136 7.00 6.85 -17.41
C VAL A 136 6.80 5.51 -18.13
N ALA A 137 7.59 4.49 -17.79
CA ALA A 137 7.41 3.15 -18.34
C ALA A 137 6.02 2.58 -18.04
N SER A 138 5.50 2.76 -16.82
CA SER A 138 4.14 2.36 -16.45
C SER A 138 3.07 3.07 -17.27
N ILE A 139 3.24 4.37 -17.57
CA ILE A 139 2.34 5.12 -18.46
C ILE A 139 2.33 4.50 -19.86
N LEU A 140 3.50 4.20 -20.42
CA LEU A 140 3.62 3.55 -21.73
C LEU A 140 3.00 2.15 -21.73
N ILE A 141 3.25 1.35 -20.68
CA ILE A 141 2.64 0.03 -20.52
C ILE A 141 1.11 0.17 -20.50
N GLY A 142 0.57 1.12 -19.74
CA GLY A 142 -0.86 1.37 -19.66
C GLY A 142 -1.47 1.81 -20.99
N ALA A 143 -0.80 2.68 -21.75
CA ALA A 143 -1.25 3.12 -23.07
C ALA A 143 -1.31 1.97 -24.09
N TYR A 144 -0.36 1.04 -24.02
CA TYR A 144 -0.28 -0.12 -24.91
C TYR A 144 -0.73 -1.44 -24.25
N LEU A 145 -1.44 -1.38 -23.13
CA LEU A 145 -1.76 -2.54 -22.29
C LEU A 145 -2.40 -3.69 -23.06
N LYS A 146 -3.34 -3.39 -23.95
CA LYS A 146 -4.02 -4.39 -24.79
C LYS A 146 -3.04 -5.21 -25.65
N LYS A 147 -1.95 -4.59 -26.13
CA LYS A 147 -0.92 -5.26 -26.92
C LYS A 147 0.09 -6.01 -26.04
N ILE A 148 0.45 -5.43 -24.91
CA ILE A 148 1.50 -5.93 -24.02
C ILE A 148 1.01 -7.11 -23.16
N ARG A 149 -0.25 -7.11 -22.72
CA ARG A 149 -0.82 -8.13 -21.83
C ARG A 149 -0.59 -9.58 -22.31
N LYS A 150 -0.58 -9.80 -23.62
CA LYS A 150 -0.35 -11.14 -24.19
C LYS A 150 1.08 -11.68 -23.97
N TYR A 151 2.06 -10.82 -23.72
CA TYR A 151 3.46 -11.22 -23.52
C TYR A 151 3.81 -11.49 -22.04
N PHE A 152 2.89 -11.19 -21.13
CA PHE A 152 3.10 -11.41 -19.70
C PHE A 152 2.09 -12.44 -19.15
N PRO A 153 2.41 -13.74 -19.30
CA PRO A 153 1.57 -14.78 -18.74
C PRO A 153 1.53 -14.65 -17.21
N PRO A 154 0.38 -15.00 -16.59
CA PRO A 154 0.21 -14.95 -15.13
C PRO A 154 1.29 -15.71 -14.35
N LEU A 155 1.87 -16.77 -14.94
CA LEU A 155 2.97 -17.52 -14.36
C LEU A 155 4.17 -16.63 -14.02
N VAL A 156 4.60 -15.78 -14.95
CA VAL A 156 5.74 -14.88 -14.74
C VAL A 156 5.45 -13.88 -13.61
N ALA A 157 4.26 -13.26 -13.65
CA ALA A 157 3.85 -12.34 -12.60
C ALA A 157 3.77 -13.01 -11.23
N GLY A 158 3.16 -14.20 -11.16
CA GLY A 158 3.06 -14.99 -9.94
C GLY A 158 4.41 -15.36 -9.37
N THR A 159 5.35 -15.78 -10.22
CA THR A 159 6.73 -16.14 -9.81
C THR A 159 7.45 -14.93 -9.22
N VAL A 160 7.36 -13.75 -9.85
CA VAL A 160 7.98 -12.53 -9.32
C VAL A 160 7.37 -12.13 -7.98
N VAL A 161 6.04 -12.12 -7.85
CA VAL A 161 5.37 -11.79 -6.58
C VAL A 161 5.75 -12.79 -5.48
N PHE A 162 5.84 -14.06 -5.81
CA PHE A 162 6.29 -15.12 -4.90
C PHE A 162 7.73 -14.89 -4.42
N SER A 163 8.66 -14.62 -5.35
CA SER A 163 10.07 -14.34 -5.03
C SER A 163 10.21 -13.08 -4.16
N ILE A 164 9.44 -12.02 -4.45
CA ILE A 164 9.40 -10.80 -3.62
C ILE A 164 8.95 -11.17 -2.20
N GLY A 165 7.86 -11.92 -2.05
CA GLY A 165 7.36 -12.32 -0.74
C GLY A 165 8.41 -13.09 0.06
N LEU A 166 9.10 -14.04 -0.56
CA LEU A 166 10.18 -14.81 0.08
C LEU A 166 11.37 -13.93 0.49
N SER A 167 11.80 -13.01 -0.37
CA SER A 167 12.94 -12.12 -0.10
C SER A 167 12.69 -11.15 1.06
N LEU A 168 11.44 -10.93 1.45
CA LEU A 168 11.06 -10.07 2.56
C LEU A 168 11.12 -10.77 3.94
N PHE A 169 11.07 -12.11 4.01
CA PHE A 169 11.10 -12.82 5.30
C PHE A 169 12.36 -12.55 6.14
N PRO A 170 13.58 -12.56 5.57
CA PRO A 170 14.78 -12.22 6.34
C PRO A 170 14.70 -10.80 6.94
N ILE A 171 14.13 -9.84 6.20
CA ILE A 171 13.91 -8.47 6.68
C ILE A 171 12.94 -8.49 7.88
N GLY A 172 11.82 -9.20 7.76
CA GLY A 172 10.85 -9.34 8.83
C GLY A 172 11.44 -9.94 10.11
N ILE A 173 12.20 -11.02 9.96
CA ILE A 173 12.87 -11.70 11.08
C ILE A 173 13.89 -10.77 11.75
N ASN A 174 14.70 -10.05 11.00
CA ASN A 174 15.64 -9.07 11.52
C ASN A 174 14.93 -7.96 12.32
N TYR A 175 13.75 -7.53 11.87
CA TYR A 175 12.92 -6.57 12.60
C TYR A 175 12.30 -7.17 13.85
N MET A 176 11.85 -8.43 13.82
CA MET A 176 11.39 -9.16 15.01
C MET A 176 12.48 -9.26 16.08
N ALA A 177 13.73 -9.43 15.67
CA ALA A 177 14.89 -9.42 16.54
C ALA A 177 15.26 -8.03 17.09
N GLY A 178 14.58 -6.95 16.64
CA GLY A 178 14.82 -5.58 17.11
C GLY A 178 15.50 -4.65 16.12
N GLY A 179 15.87 -5.14 14.93
CA GLY A 179 16.58 -4.41 13.88
C GLY A 179 18.09 -4.54 13.93
N VAL A 180 18.68 -4.87 12.80
CA VAL A 180 20.14 -5.08 12.67
C VAL A 180 20.90 -3.82 13.08
N GLY A 181 21.97 -3.99 13.87
CA GLY A 181 22.83 -2.91 14.34
C GLY A 181 22.32 -2.14 15.56
N THR A 182 21.19 -2.55 16.15
CA THR A 182 20.74 -2.01 17.46
C THR A 182 21.43 -2.75 18.62
N PRO A 183 21.70 -2.06 19.75
CA PRO A 183 22.33 -2.70 20.91
C PRO A 183 21.51 -3.87 21.50
N THR A 184 20.19 -3.85 21.29
CA THR A 184 19.24 -4.85 21.79
C THR A 184 18.88 -5.91 20.74
N TYR A 185 19.60 -5.99 19.61
CA TYR A 185 19.34 -6.99 18.58
C TYR A 185 19.43 -8.42 19.14
N GLY A 186 18.41 -9.22 18.85
CA GLY A 186 18.33 -10.60 19.31
C GLY A 186 17.90 -10.77 20.77
N SER A 187 17.60 -9.69 21.50
CA SER A 187 17.20 -9.78 22.90
C SER A 187 15.87 -10.52 23.08
N TYR A 188 15.73 -11.22 24.22
CA TYR A 188 14.47 -11.89 24.58
C TYR A 188 13.29 -10.92 24.59
N GLN A 189 13.50 -9.68 24.98
CA GLN A 189 12.47 -8.66 25.03
C GLN A 189 11.90 -8.37 23.62
N ASN A 190 12.77 -8.20 22.61
CA ASN A 190 12.34 -7.96 21.23
C ASN A 190 11.60 -9.17 20.68
N TRP A 191 12.09 -10.39 20.90
CA TRP A 191 11.41 -11.61 20.46
C TRP A 191 10.07 -11.79 21.14
N THR A 192 9.96 -11.55 22.43
CA THR A 192 8.68 -11.65 23.15
C THR A 192 7.66 -10.67 22.61
N ILE A 193 8.02 -9.40 22.44
CA ILE A 193 7.11 -8.37 21.87
C ILE A 193 6.65 -8.77 20.47
N SER A 194 7.58 -9.14 19.59
CA SER A 194 7.26 -9.48 18.21
C SER A 194 6.40 -10.74 18.10
N LEU A 195 6.62 -11.75 18.94
CA LEU A 195 5.80 -12.96 18.98
C LEU A 195 4.38 -12.68 19.52
N ILE A 196 4.24 -11.82 20.52
CA ILE A 196 2.91 -11.37 21.00
C ILE A 196 2.17 -10.63 19.90
N VAL A 197 2.85 -9.73 19.17
CA VAL A 197 2.26 -9.03 18.02
C VAL A 197 1.81 -10.04 16.97
N LEU A 198 2.69 -10.97 16.57
CA LEU A 198 2.38 -11.99 15.58
C LEU A 198 1.20 -12.86 16.02
N ALA A 199 1.21 -13.35 17.27
CA ALA A 199 0.11 -14.15 17.82
C ALA A 199 -1.21 -13.37 17.81
N THR A 200 -1.18 -12.09 18.18
CA THR A 200 -2.35 -11.20 18.12
C THR A 200 -2.86 -11.06 16.69
N VAL A 201 -1.99 -10.79 15.71
CA VAL A 201 -2.38 -10.69 14.30
C VAL A 201 -3.01 -11.99 13.82
N LEU A 202 -2.38 -13.14 14.09
CA LEU A 202 -2.91 -14.45 13.70
C LEU A 202 -4.25 -14.76 14.36
N PHE A 203 -4.40 -14.44 15.64
CA PHE A 203 -5.67 -14.63 16.37
C PHE A 203 -6.80 -13.84 15.72
N PHE A 204 -6.62 -12.52 15.52
CA PHE A 204 -7.66 -11.70 14.91
C PHE A 204 -7.90 -12.05 13.44
N ASN A 205 -6.88 -12.42 12.70
CA ASN A 205 -7.01 -12.83 11.30
C ASN A 205 -7.79 -14.15 11.15
N GLN A 206 -7.60 -15.11 12.05
CA GLN A 206 -8.15 -16.47 11.93
C GLN A 206 -9.50 -16.62 12.64
N PHE A 207 -9.66 -16.03 13.83
CA PHE A 207 -10.81 -16.27 14.70
C PHE A 207 -11.87 -15.15 14.65
N THR A 208 -11.61 -14.04 13.93
CA THR A 208 -12.59 -12.97 13.80
C THR A 208 -13.08 -12.79 12.36
N LYS A 209 -14.14 -11.99 12.19
CA LYS A 209 -14.76 -11.72 10.89
C LYS A 209 -14.89 -10.20 10.67
N GLY A 210 -15.19 -9.81 9.44
CA GLY A 210 -15.43 -8.41 9.08
C GLY A 210 -14.23 -7.52 9.32
N ILE A 211 -14.48 -6.35 9.91
CA ILE A 211 -13.47 -5.29 10.11
C ILE A 211 -12.31 -5.76 11.00
N THR A 212 -12.58 -6.48 12.06
CA THR A 212 -11.57 -6.96 13.02
C THR A 212 -10.55 -7.88 12.34
N LYS A 213 -10.99 -8.75 11.44
CA LYS A 213 -10.09 -9.59 10.63
C LYS A 213 -9.20 -8.73 9.73
N LEU A 214 -9.79 -7.76 9.05
CA LEU A 214 -9.06 -6.86 8.12
C LEU A 214 -8.09 -5.93 8.86
N SER A 215 -8.43 -5.55 10.09
CA SER A 215 -7.61 -4.69 10.96
C SER A 215 -6.59 -5.46 11.80
N SER A 216 -6.50 -6.79 11.64
CA SER A 216 -5.69 -7.66 12.51
C SER A 216 -4.25 -7.19 12.67
N ILE A 217 -3.61 -6.75 11.58
CA ILE A 217 -2.23 -6.27 11.59
C ILE A 217 -2.11 -4.96 12.40
N LEU A 218 -3.05 -4.03 12.18
CA LEU A 218 -3.07 -2.78 12.96
C LEU A 218 -3.31 -3.05 14.44
N ILE A 219 -4.26 -3.94 14.78
CA ILE A 219 -4.53 -4.34 16.17
C ILE A 219 -3.28 -4.93 16.80
N GLY A 220 -2.58 -5.83 16.11
CA GLY A 220 -1.33 -6.41 16.60
C GLY A 220 -0.26 -5.33 16.85
N ILE A 221 -0.09 -4.39 15.94
CA ILE A 221 0.85 -3.26 16.11
C ILE A 221 0.45 -2.39 17.31
N VAL A 222 -0.82 -2.07 17.46
CA VAL A 222 -1.32 -1.27 18.61
C VAL A 222 -1.04 -2.00 19.91
N VAL A 223 -1.34 -3.30 20.01
CA VAL A 223 -1.05 -4.11 21.21
C VAL A 223 0.44 -4.12 21.51
N GLY A 224 1.29 -4.39 20.53
CA GLY A 224 2.74 -4.38 20.70
C GLY A 224 3.28 -3.00 21.08
N TYR A 225 2.71 -1.94 20.52
CA TYR A 225 3.08 -0.57 20.86
C TYR A 225 2.72 -0.21 22.30
N VAL A 226 1.50 -0.56 22.76
CA VAL A 226 1.07 -0.37 24.16
C VAL A 226 2.00 -1.12 25.11
N ILE A 227 2.32 -2.36 24.83
CA ILE A 227 3.27 -3.16 25.63
C ILE A 227 4.64 -2.45 25.67
N SER A 228 5.12 -1.95 24.54
CA SER A 228 6.41 -1.25 24.45
C SER A 228 6.41 0.05 25.24
N VAL A 229 5.29 0.78 25.27
CA VAL A 229 5.11 1.97 26.11
C VAL A 229 5.15 1.60 27.60
N CYS A 230 4.43 0.55 28.01
CA CYS A 230 4.41 0.09 29.41
C CYS A 230 5.80 -0.37 29.87
N LEU A 231 6.62 -0.92 28.98
CA LEU A 231 8.00 -1.33 29.24
C LEU A 231 9.01 -0.16 29.20
N GLY A 232 8.58 1.07 28.90
CA GLY A 232 9.44 2.24 28.82
C GLY A 232 10.42 2.26 27.64
N ILE A 233 10.19 1.46 26.60
CA ILE A 233 11.09 1.35 25.44
C ILE A 233 10.88 2.49 24.45
N VAL A 234 9.69 3.12 24.46
CA VAL A 234 9.28 4.12 23.48
C VAL A 234 9.81 5.50 23.85
N ASN A 235 10.56 6.12 22.92
CA ASN A 235 11.02 7.49 23.09
C ASN A 235 10.05 8.48 22.44
N PHE A 236 9.41 9.32 23.23
CA PHE A 236 8.46 10.33 22.77
C PHE A 236 9.08 11.70 22.44
N ALA A 237 10.40 11.88 22.57
CA ALA A 237 11.05 13.16 22.27
C ALA A 237 10.73 13.67 20.84
N PRO A 238 10.80 12.83 19.77
CA PRO A 238 10.46 13.30 18.43
C PRO A 238 9.02 13.79 18.28
N VAL A 239 8.08 13.23 19.09
CA VAL A 239 6.66 13.66 19.05
C VAL A 239 6.48 15.03 19.70
N LYS A 240 7.25 15.34 20.76
CA LYS A 240 7.18 16.64 21.42
C LYS A 240 7.71 17.75 20.52
N GLU A 241 8.77 17.49 19.77
CA GLU A 241 9.44 18.43 18.87
C GLU A 241 8.69 18.63 17.54
N ALA A 242 7.90 17.65 17.11
CA ALA A 242 7.18 17.72 15.84
C ALA A 242 6.12 18.85 15.85
N ALA A 243 6.05 19.59 14.74
CA ALA A 243 5.03 20.60 14.52
C ALA A 243 3.64 19.99 14.37
N TRP A 244 2.59 20.76 14.63
CA TRP A 244 1.21 20.35 14.38
C TRP A 244 0.84 20.40 12.90
N PHE A 245 1.46 21.33 12.15
CA PHE A 245 1.18 21.52 10.74
C PHE A 245 2.46 21.84 9.99
N ALA A 246 2.68 21.18 8.85
CA ALA A 246 3.77 21.49 7.92
C ALA A 246 3.34 21.23 6.49
N PHE A 247 3.76 22.12 5.60
CA PHE A 247 3.62 21.87 4.16
C PHE A 247 4.72 20.91 3.68
N PRO A 248 4.38 19.94 2.80
CA PRO A 248 5.37 19.10 2.17
C PRO A 248 6.30 19.96 1.30
N LYS A 249 7.59 19.69 1.41
CA LYS A 249 8.60 20.29 0.53
C LYS A 249 8.88 19.32 -0.61
N PHE A 250 8.99 19.83 -1.82
CA PHE A 250 9.36 19.03 -2.98
C PHE A 250 10.89 18.86 -3.04
N PHE A 251 11.36 17.71 -3.52
CA PHE A 251 12.78 17.43 -3.76
C PHE A 251 13.72 17.73 -2.57
N ILE A 252 13.30 17.40 -1.34
CA ILE A 252 14.07 17.66 -0.11
C ILE A 252 15.45 17.01 -0.14
N PHE A 253 15.55 15.86 -0.82
CA PHE A 253 16.80 15.09 -0.93
C PHE A 253 17.66 15.48 -2.14
N GLY A 254 17.33 16.59 -2.80
CA GLY A 254 18.02 17.08 -3.97
C GLY A 254 17.36 16.69 -5.30
N THR A 255 17.96 17.11 -6.39
CA THR A 255 17.47 16.81 -7.74
C THR A 255 17.60 15.32 -8.05
N PRO A 256 16.58 14.71 -8.68
CA PRO A 256 16.65 13.31 -9.09
C PRO A 256 17.87 13.00 -9.96
N LYS A 257 18.57 11.92 -9.64
CA LYS A 257 19.72 11.42 -10.41
C LYS A 257 19.31 10.16 -11.16
N PHE A 258 19.84 10.02 -12.37
CA PHE A 258 19.48 8.93 -13.27
C PHE A 258 20.66 7.97 -13.42
N GLU A 259 20.51 6.76 -12.88
CA GLU A 259 21.48 5.66 -12.99
C GLU A 259 20.83 4.51 -13.77
N VAL A 260 21.51 4.00 -14.78
CA VAL A 260 20.93 3.01 -15.71
C VAL A 260 20.48 1.74 -15.00
N GLY A 261 21.29 1.19 -14.10
CA GLY A 261 20.96 -0.04 -13.36
C GLY A 261 19.67 0.12 -12.52
N SER A 262 19.59 1.21 -11.76
CA SER A 262 18.44 1.56 -10.95
C SER A 262 17.18 1.83 -11.77
N MET A 263 17.33 2.50 -12.93
CA MET A 263 16.22 2.75 -13.88
C MET A 263 15.67 1.44 -14.44
N VAL A 264 16.52 0.53 -14.89
CA VAL A 264 16.11 -0.78 -15.43
C VAL A 264 15.39 -1.59 -14.36
N ALA A 265 15.93 -1.64 -13.13
CA ALA A 265 15.29 -2.33 -12.01
C ALA A 265 13.88 -1.77 -11.74
N MET A 266 13.72 -0.45 -11.72
CA MET A 266 12.41 0.18 -11.51
C MET A 266 11.45 -0.04 -12.67
N ILE A 267 11.89 -0.03 -13.93
CA ILE A 267 11.06 -0.35 -15.09
C ILE A 267 10.48 -1.76 -14.95
N ILE A 268 11.31 -2.75 -14.59
CA ILE A 268 10.88 -4.13 -14.37
C ILE A 268 9.85 -4.19 -13.26
N MET A 269 10.08 -3.51 -12.14
CA MET A 269 9.14 -3.49 -11.01
C MET A 269 7.80 -2.85 -11.37
N TYR A 270 7.80 -1.73 -12.13
CA TYR A 270 6.55 -1.13 -12.59
C TYR A 270 5.79 -1.99 -13.62
N LEU A 271 6.49 -2.81 -14.38
CA LEU A 271 5.86 -3.81 -15.24
C LEU A 271 5.13 -4.87 -14.40
N VAL A 272 5.77 -5.36 -13.33
CA VAL A 272 5.16 -6.34 -12.39
C VAL A 272 3.94 -5.72 -11.69
N THR A 273 4.07 -4.50 -11.19
CA THR A 273 2.96 -3.81 -10.51
C THR A 273 1.82 -3.43 -11.47
N ALA A 274 2.10 -3.23 -12.76
CA ALA A 274 1.05 -3.08 -13.77
C ALA A 274 0.19 -4.34 -13.89
N ILE A 275 0.81 -5.53 -13.82
CA ILE A 275 0.08 -6.80 -13.84
C ILE A 275 -0.73 -6.99 -12.55
N GLN A 276 -0.15 -6.64 -11.39
CA GLN A 276 -0.86 -6.63 -10.11
C GLN A 276 -2.08 -5.71 -10.19
N ALA A 277 -1.93 -4.48 -10.70
CA ALA A 277 -3.03 -3.53 -10.86
C ALA A 277 -4.14 -4.07 -11.77
N VAL A 278 -3.80 -4.75 -12.87
CA VAL A 278 -4.78 -5.43 -13.73
C VAL A 278 -5.57 -6.47 -12.94
N GLY A 279 -4.90 -7.25 -12.10
CA GLY A 279 -5.55 -8.23 -11.22
C GLY A 279 -6.49 -7.58 -10.20
N ASP A 280 -6.02 -6.54 -9.51
CA ASP A 280 -6.77 -5.80 -8.49
C ASP A 280 -8.02 -5.13 -9.08
N LEU A 281 -7.88 -4.44 -10.22
CA LEU A 281 -9.00 -3.77 -10.89
C LEU A 281 -10.04 -4.78 -11.41
N SER A 282 -9.57 -5.93 -11.94
CA SER A 282 -10.45 -7.02 -12.36
C SER A 282 -11.19 -7.63 -11.19
N ALA A 283 -10.53 -7.79 -10.03
CA ALA A 283 -11.16 -8.33 -8.83
C ALA A 283 -12.23 -7.38 -8.27
N ILE A 284 -12.00 -6.06 -8.28
CA ILE A 284 -13.00 -5.04 -7.89
C ILE A 284 -14.23 -5.13 -8.77
N THR A 285 -14.08 -5.20 -10.09
CA THR A 285 -15.22 -5.20 -11.01
C THR A 285 -15.97 -6.52 -10.97
N LEU A 286 -15.26 -7.65 -10.96
CA LEU A 286 -15.89 -8.97 -10.90
C LEU A 286 -16.53 -9.23 -9.53
N GLY A 287 -15.77 -8.98 -8.47
CA GLY A 287 -16.20 -9.26 -7.11
C GLY A 287 -17.10 -8.20 -6.50
N GLY A 288 -16.88 -6.92 -6.77
CA GLY A 288 -17.66 -5.79 -6.23
C GLY A 288 -18.88 -5.43 -7.08
N VAL A 289 -18.69 -5.29 -8.39
CA VAL A 289 -19.70 -4.73 -9.33
C VAL A 289 -20.41 -5.81 -10.14
N ASN A 290 -19.99 -7.07 -10.07
CA ASN A 290 -20.50 -8.21 -10.85
C ASN A 290 -20.46 -8.00 -12.38
N ARG A 291 -19.39 -7.39 -12.89
CA ARG A 291 -19.12 -7.26 -14.34
C ARG A 291 -17.65 -7.41 -14.66
N GLU A 292 -17.36 -7.63 -15.91
CA GLU A 292 -15.98 -7.61 -16.39
C GLU A 292 -15.41 -6.19 -16.39
N VAL A 293 -14.11 -6.10 -16.20
CA VAL A 293 -13.36 -4.86 -16.29
C VAL A 293 -13.20 -4.43 -17.74
N THR A 294 -13.36 -3.16 -18.02
CA THR A 294 -13.19 -2.62 -19.38
C THR A 294 -11.72 -2.29 -19.69
N ASP A 295 -11.34 -2.36 -20.97
CA ASP A 295 -9.99 -1.97 -21.42
C ASP A 295 -9.63 -0.53 -20.98
N LYS A 296 -10.61 0.38 -20.94
CA LYS A 296 -10.42 1.77 -20.48
C LYS A 296 -10.11 1.84 -18.98
N GLU A 297 -10.74 1.01 -18.16
CA GLU A 297 -10.48 0.94 -16.71
C GLU A 297 -9.09 0.39 -16.43
N LEU A 298 -8.70 -0.67 -17.14
CA LEU A 298 -7.37 -1.28 -17.01
C LEU A 298 -6.28 -0.32 -17.47
N SER A 299 -6.39 0.20 -18.70
CA SER A 299 -5.41 1.14 -19.25
C SER A 299 -5.29 2.39 -18.37
N GLY A 300 -6.43 3.00 -18.02
CA GLY A 300 -6.45 4.19 -17.15
C GLY A 300 -5.89 3.92 -15.77
N GLY A 301 -6.12 2.76 -15.18
CA GLY A 301 -5.58 2.36 -13.90
C GLY A 301 -4.06 2.22 -13.91
N VAL A 302 -3.50 1.57 -14.94
CA VAL A 302 -2.04 1.42 -15.09
C VAL A 302 -1.37 2.76 -15.43
N ILE A 303 -1.98 3.61 -16.26
CA ILE A 303 -1.51 4.99 -16.49
C ILE A 303 -1.55 5.77 -15.18
N GLY A 304 -2.63 5.65 -14.40
CA GLY A 304 -2.77 6.26 -13.08
C GLY A 304 -1.66 5.85 -12.11
N ASN A 305 -1.25 4.57 -12.10
CA ASN A 305 -0.11 4.09 -11.32
C ASN A 305 1.20 4.79 -11.74
N GLY A 306 1.43 4.94 -13.03
CA GLY A 306 2.62 5.61 -13.54
C GLY A 306 2.68 7.09 -13.17
N VAL A 307 1.57 7.82 -13.31
CA VAL A 307 1.47 9.23 -12.90
C VAL A 307 1.63 9.35 -11.38
N ALA A 308 0.99 8.48 -10.61
CA ALA A 308 1.14 8.43 -9.16
C ALA A 308 2.59 8.17 -8.73
N ALA A 309 3.32 7.32 -9.46
CA ALA A 309 4.74 7.06 -9.23
C ALA A 309 5.59 8.32 -9.40
N ILE A 310 5.39 9.07 -10.49
CA ILE A 310 6.11 10.32 -10.74
C ILE A 310 5.78 11.35 -9.66
N MET A 311 4.49 11.53 -9.34
CA MET A 311 4.07 12.46 -8.28
C MET A 311 4.62 12.07 -6.91
N SER A 312 4.67 10.77 -6.59
CA SER A 312 5.25 10.28 -5.34
C SER A 312 6.74 10.60 -5.26
N ALA A 313 7.50 10.44 -6.36
CA ALA A 313 8.91 10.80 -6.40
C ALA A 313 9.13 12.31 -6.16
N VAL A 314 8.30 13.16 -6.78
CA VAL A 314 8.31 14.63 -6.58
C VAL A 314 7.99 15.00 -5.13
N LEU A 315 7.06 14.28 -4.49
CA LEU A 315 6.68 14.41 -3.09
C LEU A 315 7.66 13.74 -2.11
N ASN A 316 8.81 13.24 -2.58
CA ASN A 316 9.78 12.47 -1.77
C ASN A 316 9.20 11.20 -1.14
N SER A 317 8.19 10.60 -1.77
CA SER A 317 7.60 9.35 -1.34
C SER A 317 8.09 8.17 -2.19
N PHE A 318 8.09 6.99 -1.58
CA PHE A 318 8.49 5.75 -2.25
C PHE A 318 7.44 5.28 -3.27
N PRO A 319 7.80 4.30 -4.15
CA PRO A 319 6.92 3.81 -5.19
C PRO A 319 5.57 3.34 -4.65
N THR A 320 4.50 3.76 -5.32
CA THR A 320 3.13 3.42 -4.96
C THR A 320 2.56 2.32 -5.87
N ALA A 321 1.63 1.54 -5.32
CA ALA A 321 0.83 0.55 -6.06
C ALA A 321 -0.59 0.45 -5.49
N THR A 322 -1.45 -0.31 -6.15
CA THR A 322 -2.79 -0.65 -5.66
C THR A 322 -2.71 -1.59 -4.45
N TYR A 323 -3.64 -1.44 -3.51
CA TYR A 323 -3.70 -2.29 -2.32
C TYR A 323 -4.72 -3.42 -2.47
N SER A 324 -4.23 -4.64 -2.63
CA SER A 324 -5.08 -5.84 -2.74
C SER A 324 -5.90 -6.10 -1.47
N GLN A 325 -5.43 -5.65 -0.29
CA GLN A 325 -6.20 -5.71 0.96
C GLN A 325 -7.49 -4.89 0.88
N ASN A 326 -7.40 -3.68 0.32
CA ASN A 326 -8.54 -2.80 0.10
C ASN A 326 -9.47 -3.33 -0.99
N VAL A 327 -8.92 -3.99 -2.02
CA VAL A 327 -9.69 -4.72 -3.02
C VAL A 327 -10.50 -5.83 -2.35
N GLY A 328 -9.88 -6.62 -1.48
CA GLY A 328 -10.57 -7.64 -0.68
C GLY A 328 -11.72 -7.07 0.15
N LEU A 329 -11.55 -5.87 0.72
CA LEU A 329 -12.60 -5.17 1.45
C LEU A 329 -13.79 -4.82 0.55
N VAL A 330 -13.54 -4.25 -0.64
CA VAL A 330 -14.59 -3.95 -1.63
C VAL A 330 -15.35 -5.22 -2.03
N VAL A 331 -14.64 -6.30 -2.32
CA VAL A 331 -15.24 -7.59 -2.72
C VAL A 331 -16.10 -8.19 -1.59
N LEU A 332 -15.64 -8.06 -0.35
CA LEU A 332 -16.34 -8.61 0.82
C LEU A 332 -17.59 -7.80 1.17
N THR A 333 -17.48 -6.47 1.19
CA THR A 333 -18.56 -5.58 1.61
C THR A 333 -19.52 -5.24 0.49
N LYS A 334 -19.10 -5.41 -0.77
CA LYS A 334 -19.78 -4.95 -1.98
C LYS A 334 -19.93 -3.42 -2.06
N VAL A 335 -19.31 -2.68 -1.16
CA VAL A 335 -19.29 -1.22 -1.19
C VAL A 335 -18.34 -0.76 -2.27
N VAL A 336 -18.91 -0.24 -3.37
CA VAL A 336 -18.17 0.18 -4.57
C VAL A 336 -18.21 1.68 -4.81
N SER A 337 -18.83 2.44 -3.91
CA SER A 337 -18.91 3.89 -4.01
C SER A 337 -17.53 4.54 -3.98
N ARG A 338 -17.18 5.28 -5.02
CA ARG A 338 -15.94 6.07 -5.10
C ARG A 338 -15.92 7.22 -4.09
N TYR A 339 -17.09 7.67 -3.66
CA TYR A 339 -17.23 8.70 -2.62
C TYR A 339 -16.64 8.24 -1.29
N VAL A 340 -16.89 6.99 -0.90
CA VAL A 340 -16.32 6.38 0.32
C VAL A 340 -14.78 6.37 0.25
N ILE A 341 -14.22 5.96 -0.88
CA ILE A 341 -12.76 5.97 -1.09
C ILE A 341 -12.22 7.41 -1.14
N GLY A 342 -13.00 8.35 -1.69
CA GLY A 342 -12.66 9.77 -1.71
C GLY A 342 -12.52 10.37 -0.31
N ILE A 343 -13.42 9.99 0.62
CA ILE A 343 -13.29 10.38 2.04
C ILE A 343 -12.00 9.80 2.64
N ALA A 344 -11.70 8.53 2.39
CA ALA A 344 -10.46 7.90 2.86
C ALA A 344 -9.22 8.64 2.31
N ALA A 345 -9.20 8.97 1.03
CA ALA A 345 -8.13 9.73 0.39
C ALA A 345 -7.99 11.14 0.99
N THR A 346 -9.10 11.82 1.29
CA THR A 346 -9.08 13.13 1.97
C THR A 346 -8.44 13.05 3.35
N VAL A 347 -8.80 12.03 4.15
CA VAL A 347 -8.21 11.83 5.47
C VAL A 347 -6.70 11.57 5.37
N LEU A 348 -6.25 10.79 4.38
CA LEU A 348 -4.82 10.55 4.13
C LEU A 348 -4.09 11.85 3.75
N LEU A 349 -4.69 12.69 2.90
CA LEU A 349 -4.12 14.00 2.57
C LEU A 349 -3.99 14.87 3.82
N VAL A 350 -5.04 14.97 4.64
CA VAL A 350 -5.00 15.75 5.88
C VAL A 350 -3.93 15.21 6.84
N ALA A 351 -3.84 13.88 7.00
CA ALA A 351 -2.82 13.24 7.83
C ALA A 351 -1.39 13.58 7.36
N GLY A 352 -1.18 13.72 6.04
CA GLY A 352 0.10 14.12 5.47
C GLY A 352 0.53 15.55 5.80
N PHE A 353 -0.39 16.44 6.21
CA PHE A 353 -0.06 17.77 6.69
C PHE A 353 0.22 17.86 8.20
N VAL A 354 0.10 16.74 8.94
CA VAL A 354 0.26 16.69 10.40
C VAL A 354 1.54 15.94 10.77
N PRO A 355 2.71 16.63 10.96
CA PRO A 355 3.98 16.00 11.36
C PRO A 355 3.88 15.16 12.62
N LYS A 356 3.11 15.59 13.61
CA LYS A 356 2.92 14.84 14.86
C LYS A 356 2.43 13.42 14.64
N PHE A 357 1.56 13.21 13.64
CA PHE A 357 1.08 11.89 13.27
C PHE A 357 2.23 11.00 12.77
N GLY A 358 3.06 11.52 11.85
CA GLY A 358 4.25 10.82 11.39
C GLY A 358 5.27 10.55 12.50
N ALA A 359 5.45 11.51 13.42
CA ALA A 359 6.34 11.36 14.57
C ALA A 359 5.88 10.25 15.53
N ILE A 360 4.58 10.16 15.84
CA ILE A 360 4.03 9.05 16.65
C ILE A 360 4.33 7.71 16.00
N ILE A 361 4.08 7.59 14.70
CA ILE A 361 4.33 6.35 13.96
C ILE A 361 5.81 5.96 13.98
N ASN A 362 6.70 6.95 13.87
CA ASN A 362 8.14 6.73 13.90
C ASN A 362 8.64 6.20 15.25
N THR A 363 7.90 6.39 16.35
CA THR A 363 8.24 5.86 17.68
C THR A 363 7.97 4.36 17.82
N ILE A 364 7.29 3.71 16.85
CA ILE A 364 6.96 2.28 16.92
C ILE A 364 8.27 1.45 16.88
N PRO A 365 8.54 0.61 17.91
CA PRO A 365 9.76 -0.22 17.93
C PRO A 365 9.86 -1.20 16.77
N SER A 366 11.10 -1.53 16.37
CA SER A 366 11.36 -2.49 15.27
C SER A 366 10.68 -3.83 15.49
N ALA A 367 10.74 -4.36 16.70
CA ALA A 367 10.13 -5.65 17.05
C ALA A 367 8.63 -5.69 16.81
N VAL A 368 7.92 -4.57 17.10
CA VAL A 368 6.48 -4.44 16.84
C VAL A 368 6.19 -4.44 15.35
N ILE A 369 6.98 -3.69 14.57
CA ILE A 369 6.85 -3.65 13.10
C ILE A 369 7.14 -5.03 12.52
N GLY A 370 8.20 -5.71 12.98
CA GLY A 370 8.58 -7.05 12.54
C GLY A 370 7.46 -8.07 12.75
N GLY A 371 6.89 -8.15 13.96
CA GLY A 371 5.78 -9.05 14.27
C GLY A 371 4.54 -8.83 13.40
N GLY A 372 4.23 -7.57 13.06
CA GLY A 372 3.11 -7.24 12.17
C GLY A 372 3.41 -7.53 10.70
N THR A 373 4.60 -7.17 10.21
CA THR A 373 4.93 -7.24 8.78
C THR A 373 5.20 -8.66 8.28
N ILE A 374 5.62 -9.59 9.15
CA ILE A 374 5.84 -11.00 8.75
C ILE A 374 4.57 -11.62 8.15
N THR A 375 3.40 -11.26 8.66
CA THR A 375 2.13 -11.71 8.12
C THR A 375 1.81 -11.07 6.76
N VAL A 376 2.20 -9.81 6.55
CA VAL A 376 2.07 -9.15 5.23
C VAL A 376 2.94 -9.86 4.20
N PHE A 377 4.18 -10.21 4.55
CA PHE A 377 5.10 -10.92 3.65
C PHE A 377 4.56 -12.31 3.29
N SER A 378 3.97 -13.01 4.27
CA SER A 378 3.27 -14.27 4.04
C SER A 378 2.10 -14.10 3.07
N MET A 379 1.31 -13.02 3.19
CA MET A 379 0.20 -12.73 2.27
C MET A 379 0.68 -12.44 0.85
N ILE A 380 1.80 -11.70 0.69
CA ILE A 380 2.41 -11.45 -0.62
C ILE A 380 2.87 -12.77 -1.26
N THR A 381 3.58 -13.61 -0.47
CA THR A 381 4.03 -14.93 -0.91
C THR A 381 2.86 -15.80 -1.37
N MET A 382 1.80 -15.87 -0.58
CA MET A 382 0.58 -16.63 -0.91
C MET A 382 -0.14 -16.08 -2.15
N THR A 383 -0.14 -14.77 -2.36
CA THR A 383 -0.69 -14.17 -3.59
C THR A 383 0.10 -14.63 -4.81
N GLY A 384 1.42 -14.68 -4.73
CA GLY A 384 2.26 -15.26 -5.79
C GLY A 384 1.89 -16.71 -6.10
N ILE A 385 1.77 -17.56 -5.05
CA ILE A 385 1.36 -18.96 -5.20
C ILE A 385 -0.03 -19.07 -5.85
N GLN A 386 -0.99 -18.26 -5.45
CA GLN A 386 -2.34 -18.26 -6.02
C GLN A 386 -2.33 -17.92 -7.51
N ILE A 387 -1.52 -16.93 -7.93
CA ILE A 387 -1.38 -16.55 -9.34
C ILE A 387 -0.74 -17.71 -10.14
N ILE A 388 0.32 -18.33 -9.61
CA ILE A 388 0.99 -19.49 -10.23
C ILE A 388 0.01 -20.65 -10.37
N SER A 389 -0.74 -20.97 -9.31
CA SER A 389 -1.71 -22.06 -9.30
C SER A 389 -2.80 -21.88 -10.36
N LYS A 390 -3.30 -20.66 -10.54
CA LYS A 390 -4.30 -20.33 -11.58
C LYS A 390 -3.77 -20.47 -13.00
N SER A 391 -2.45 -20.43 -13.20
CA SER A 391 -1.81 -20.61 -14.50
C SER A 391 -1.72 -22.07 -14.95
N GLY A 392 -2.07 -23.01 -14.08
CA GLY A 392 -1.91 -24.44 -14.27
C GLY A 392 -0.52 -24.94 -13.87
N ILE A 393 -0.50 -25.89 -12.94
CA ILE A 393 0.75 -26.49 -12.45
C ILE A 393 1.08 -27.71 -13.33
N THR A 394 2.11 -27.57 -14.17
CA THR A 394 2.68 -28.63 -14.98
C THR A 394 4.13 -28.86 -14.60
N GLY A 395 4.74 -29.98 -15.01
CA GLY A 395 6.17 -30.20 -14.78
C GLY A 395 7.03 -29.06 -15.31
N ARG A 396 6.70 -28.49 -16.47
CA ARG A 396 7.40 -27.34 -17.06
C ARG A 396 7.26 -26.08 -16.21
N THR A 397 6.05 -25.76 -15.72
CA THR A 397 5.82 -24.57 -14.89
C THR A 397 6.53 -24.68 -13.55
N MET A 398 6.58 -25.89 -12.95
CA MET A 398 7.33 -26.12 -11.70
C MET A 398 8.83 -25.85 -11.86
N VAL A 399 9.43 -26.33 -12.98
CA VAL A 399 10.85 -26.07 -13.26
C VAL A 399 11.12 -24.58 -13.47
N ILE A 400 10.25 -23.88 -14.24
CA ILE A 400 10.40 -22.43 -14.47
C ILE A 400 10.35 -21.68 -13.13
N VAL A 401 9.35 -21.94 -12.29
CA VAL A 401 9.20 -21.28 -10.99
C VAL A 401 10.39 -21.61 -10.08
N GLY A 402 10.76 -22.89 -9.97
CA GLY A 402 11.85 -23.35 -9.11
C GLY A 402 13.18 -22.70 -9.47
N LEU A 403 13.55 -22.69 -10.75
CA LEU A 403 14.81 -22.06 -11.21
C LEU A 403 14.79 -20.53 -11.12
N SER A 404 13.60 -19.91 -11.15
CA SER A 404 13.50 -18.45 -11.04
C SER A 404 13.58 -17.94 -9.59
N VAL A 405 13.40 -18.84 -8.61
CA VAL A 405 13.39 -18.51 -7.18
C VAL A 405 14.71 -18.91 -6.50
N ALA A 406 15.42 -19.88 -7.07
CA ALA A 406 16.74 -20.32 -6.59
C ALA A 406 17.84 -19.28 -6.85
#